data_5257bbbb7ded5f19e200ebdfd8f682fc
#
_entry.id   5257bbbb7ded5f19e200ebdfd8f682fc
#
_cell.length_a   1.000
_cell.length_b   1.000
_cell.length_c   1.000
_cell.angle_alpha   90.00
_cell.angle_beta   90.00
_cell.angle_gamma   90.00
#
_symmetry.space_group_name_H-M   'P 1'
#
loop_
_entity.id
_entity.type
_entity.pdbx_description
1 polymer ?
#
loop_
_entity_poly.entity_id
_entity_poly.type
_entity_poly.pdbx_seq_one_letter_code
_entity_poly.pdbx_strand_id
1 'polypeptide(L)'
;IHVALADEAICIGEAAAKDSYLNQERIISAAIASKAQAIHPGYGFLAENASFAKLCKKYGIAFVGPSGELIDRMGDKDAARRLMKASGVPIIPGSGILENVDEAKKAAKEIGYPVMLKASAGGGGKGIRLVKTEDELEQAFKTASSEAQQAFGDGRMYMEKYIYPAKHIEVQLLCDEQGHVVCLGERECSIQRNNQKLIEESPSPGVTKEKRAELFEAATKAAKAVGYVNAGTVEFLMDRDKNFYFMEMNTRLQVEHPVSELVTGKDIVKWQIRIAAGVELDCTQADIKVRGAAIECRINAGGVGKVNFLHIPSGPWVRFDTFLYQGYEVPPFYDSMLGKMIVFSSTREEAIRKMQSALCELVIGGLPNNIEDQIDIIRDPVFHSGDYYTDFIKNREG
;
A
#
# COMPACT_ATOMS: atom_id res chain seq x y z
N ILE A 1 9.50 22.01 -1.61
CA ILE A 1 9.52 21.85 -3.09
C ILE A 1 8.12 21.99 -3.66
N HIS A 2 7.09 21.29 -3.15
CA HIS A 2 5.72 21.33 -3.68
C HIS A 2 5.12 22.75 -3.74
N VAL A 3 5.40 23.59 -2.74
CA VAL A 3 4.97 25.01 -2.73
C VAL A 3 5.59 25.80 -3.91
N ALA A 4 6.84 25.53 -4.23
CA ALA A 4 7.55 26.22 -5.33
C ALA A 4 7.15 25.71 -6.73
N LEU A 5 6.60 24.49 -6.80
CA LEU A 5 6.16 23.87 -8.07
C LEU A 5 4.70 24.16 -8.39
N ALA A 6 3.90 24.58 -7.41
CA ALA A 6 2.49 24.91 -7.61
C ALA A 6 2.33 26.33 -8.15
N ASP A 7 1.28 26.56 -8.95
CA ASP A 7 0.91 27.91 -9.42
C ASP A 7 0.40 28.77 -8.25
N GLU A 8 -0.31 28.13 -7.28
CA GLU A 8 -0.79 28.76 -6.05
C GLU A 8 -0.50 27.86 -4.85
N ALA A 9 -0.17 28.45 -3.71
CA ALA A 9 0.07 27.75 -2.45
C ALA A 9 -0.72 28.41 -1.32
N ILE A 10 -1.51 27.62 -0.60
CA ILE A 10 -2.35 28.07 0.49
C ILE A 10 -1.95 27.37 1.80
N CYS A 11 -1.63 28.15 2.81
CA CYS A 11 -1.40 27.61 4.14
C CYS A 11 -2.71 27.13 4.76
N ILE A 12 -2.77 25.85 5.13
CA ILE A 12 -3.96 25.20 5.73
C ILE A 12 -3.83 24.98 7.23
N GLY A 13 -2.76 25.44 7.86
CA GLY A 13 -2.59 25.38 9.31
C GLY A 13 -1.15 25.12 9.75
N GLU A 14 -1.02 24.76 11.02
CA GLU A 14 0.24 24.44 11.67
C GLU A 14 0.85 23.13 11.15
N ALA A 15 2.12 22.86 11.50
CA ALA A 15 2.86 21.70 11.01
C ALA A 15 2.25 20.35 11.40
N ALA A 16 1.60 20.26 12.57
CA ALA A 16 0.97 19.00 12.99
C ALA A 16 -0.18 18.61 12.05
N ALA A 17 -0.21 17.34 11.63
CA ALA A 17 -1.20 16.86 10.65
C ALA A 17 -2.66 17.10 11.08
N LYS A 18 -2.98 16.95 12.37
CA LYS A 18 -4.32 17.20 12.92
C LYS A 18 -4.81 18.64 12.70
N ASP A 19 -3.89 19.59 12.63
CA ASP A 19 -4.16 21.02 12.50
C ASP A 19 -4.07 21.50 11.03
N SER A 20 -3.74 20.62 10.11
CA SER A 20 -3.54 20.90 8.68
C SER A 20 -4.07 19.76 7.78
N TYR A 21 -3.27 18.77 7.42
CA TYR A 21 -3.61 17.72 6.44
C TYR A 21 -4.75 16.77 6.86
N LEU A 22 -5.10 16.71 8.15
CA LEU A 22 -6.27 15.97 8.67
C LEU A 22 -7.48 16.89 8.95
N ASN A 23 -7.32 18.20 8.78
CA ASN A 23 -8.41 19.16 8.99
C ASN A 23 -9.21 19.35 7.71
N GLN A 24 -10.30 18.60 7.57
CA GLN A 24 -11.15 18.58 6.38
C GLN A 24 -11.72 19.98 6.05
N GLU A 25 -12.14 20.74 7.05
CA GLU A 25 -12.75 22.06 6.86
C GLU A 25 -11.75 23.07 6.28
N ARG A 26 -10.50 23.08 6.77
CA ARG A 26 -9.45 23.96 6.25
C ARG A 26 -9.09 23.62 4.81
N ILE A 27 -9.01 22.33 4.47
CA ILE A 27 -8.71 21.89 3.10
C ILE A 27 -9.84 22.29 2.15
N ILE A 28 -11.10 22.05 2.53
CA ILE A 28 -12.26 22.45 1.72
C ILE A 28 -12.35 23.97 1.58
N SER A 29 -12.09 24.73 2.64
CA SER A 29 -12.07 26.20 2.59
C SER A 29 -10.99 26.71 1.63
N ALA A 30 -9.79 26.12 1.65
CA ALA A 30 -8.72 26.45 0.72
C ALA A 30 -9.11 26.12 -0.73
N ALA A 31 -9.71 24.96 -0.98
CA ALA A 31 -10.17 24.54 -2.29
C ALA A 31 -11.27 25.47 -2.85
N ILE A 32 -12.21 25.90 -2.02
CA ILE A 32 -13.26 26.86 -2.41
C ILE A 32 -12.63 28.24 -2.75
N ALA A 33 -11.72 28.71 -1.89
CA ALA A 33 -11.06 30.01 -2.08
C ALA A 33 -10.22 30.06 -3.37
N SER A 34 -9.51 28.98 -3.69
CA SER A 34 -8.72 28.84 -4.92
C SER A 34 -9.57 28.46 -6.15
N LYS A 35 -10.88 28.23 -5.98
CA LYS A 35 -11.78 27.73 -7.04
C LYS A 35 -11.32 26.40 -7.64
N ALA A 36 -10.72 25.54 -6.82
CA ALA A 36 -10.27 24.22 -7.24
C ALA A 36 -11.47 23.37 -7.68
N GLN A 37 -11.36 22.71 -8.83
CA GLN A 37 -12.38 21.84 -9.38
C GLN A 37 -12.29 20.42 -8.82
N ALA A 38 -11.08 20.01 -8.38
CA ALA A 38 -10.81 18.69 -7.84
C ALA A 38 -9.77 18.73 -6.73
N ILE A 39 -9.78 17.71 -5.87
CA ILE A 39 -8.73 17.48 -4.87
C ILE A 39 -8.14 16.10 -5.12
N HIS A 40 -6.80 16.05 -5.33
CA HIS A 40 -6.06 14.80 -5.31
C HIS A 40 -5.51 14.57 -3.90
N PRO A 41 -5.95 13.52 -3.19
CA PRO A 41 -5.59 13.32 -1.78
C PRO A 41 -4.16 12.77 -1.58
N GLY A 42 -3.48 12.38 -2.66
CA GLY A 42 -2.21 11.66 -2.59
C GLY A 42 -2.39 10.25 -2.01
N TYR A 43 -1.48 9.87 -1.12
CA TYR A 43 -1.56 8.65 -0.30
C TYR A 43 -1.31 9.00 1.19
N GLY A 44 -2.00 8.29 2.11
CA GLY A 44 -2.03 8.66 3.53
C GLY A 44 -3.08 9.74 3.85
N PHE A 45 -3.04 10.28 5.07
CA PHE A 45 -3.95 11.32 5.58
C PHE A 45 -5.43 11.05 5.26
N LEU A 46 -6.04 11.87 4.39
CA LEU A 46 -7.46 11.79 4.02
C LEU A 46 -7.73 10.95 2.76
N ALA A 47 -6.73 10.29 2.19
CA ALA A 47 -6.90 9.53 0.93
C ALA A 47 -7.92 8.38 1.04
N GLU A 48 -8.06 7.77 2.23
CA GLU A 48 -9.06 6.73 2.52
C GLU A 48 -10.09 7.20 3.55
N ASN A 49 -10.36 8.51 3.57
CA ASN A 49 -11.34 9.07 4.48
C ASN A 49 -12.68 9.30 3.78
N ALA A 50 -13.65 8.44 4.07
CA ALA A 50 -14.97 8.49 3.45
C ALA A 50 -15.73 9.79 3.73
N SER A 51 -15.61 10.35 4.94
CA SER A 51 -16.28 11.61 5.28
C SER A 51 -15.72 12.77 4.47
N PHE A 52 -14.41 12.78 4.20
CA PHE A 52 -13.77 13.79 3.37
C PHE A 52 -14.20 13.68 1.89
N ALA A 53 -14.25 12.48 1.34
CA ALA A 53 -14.74 12.26 -0.03
C ALA A 53 -16.21 12.71 -0.19
N LYS A 54 -17.07 12.40 0.80
CA LYS A 54 -18.45 12.89 0.84
C LYS A 54 -18.52 14.42 0.99
N LEU A 55 -17.62 15.00 1.77
CA LEU A 55 -17.54 16.46 1.94
C LEU A 55 -17.13 17.16 0.64
N CYS A 56 -16.15 16.64 -0.10
CA CYS A 56 -15.78 17.14 -1.43
C CYS A 56 -17.01 17.16 -2.37
N LYS A 57 -17.72 16.03 -2.45
CA LYS A 57 -18.94 15.90 -3.26
C LYS A 57 -20.01 16.92 -2.86
N LYS A 58 -20.21 17.15 -1.56
CA LYS A 58 -21.18 18.14 -1.03
C LYS A 58 -20.89 19.55 -1.52
N TYR A 59 -19.62 19.91 -1.70
CA TYR A 59 -19.20 21.24 -2.17
C TYR A 59 -18.95 21.30 -3.68
N GLY A 60 -19.31 20.24 -4.43
CA GLY A 60 -19.13 20.21 -5.89
C GLY A 60 -17.67 20.11 -6.33
N ILE A 61 -16.79 19.63 -5.47
CA ILE A 61 -15.37 19.41 -5.73
C ILE A 61 -15.15 17.92 -6.03
N ALA A 62 -14.56 17.58 -7.17
CA ALA A 62 -14.25 16.20 -7.50
C ALA A 62 -13.16 15.66 -6.56
N PHE A 63 -13.45 14.56 -5.87
CA PHE A 63 -12.44 13.81 -5.14
C PHE A 63 -11.75 12.85 -6.11
N VAL A 64 -10.43 13.00 -6.30
CA VAL A 64 -9.67 12.13 -7.21
C VAL A 64 -9.41 10.80 -6.51
N GLY A 65 -10.35 9.89 -6.64
CA GLY A 65 -10.41 8.61 -5.95
C GLY A 65 -11.83 8.02 -6.05
N PRO A 66 -12.09 6.91 -5.34
CA PRO A 66 -13.41 6.30 -5.29
C PRO A 66 -14.41 7.13 -4.44
N SER A 67 -15.68 6.77 -4.52
CA SER A 67 -16.72 7.44 -3.72
C SER A 67 -16.55 7.17 -2.22
N GLY A 68 -17.05 8.09 -1.38
CA GLY A 68 -17.04 7.92 0.06
C GLY A 68 -17.79 6.67 0.53
N GLU A 69 -18.87 6.28 -0.16
CA GLU A 69 -19.64 5.07 0.12
C GLU A 69 -18.81 3.81 -0.12
N LEU A 70 -17.96 3.82 -1.16
CA LEU A 70 -17.08 2.71 -1.49
C LEU A 70 -15.94 2.61 -0.47
N ILE A 71 -15.34 3.75 -0.09
CA ILE A 71 -14.31 3.81 0.94
C ILE A 71 -14.83 3.24 2.27
N ASP A 72 -16.03 3.65 2.71
CA ASP A 72 -16.65 3.10 3.92
C ASP A 72 -16.84 1.59 3.84
N ARG A 73 -17.38 1.10 2.72
CA ARG A 73 -17.66 -0.33 2.52
C ARG A 73 -16.40 -1.19 2.52
N MET A 74 -15.30 -0.68 1.94
CA MET A 74 -14.02 -1.40 1.91
C MET A 74 -13.22 -1.24 3.20
N GLY A 75 -13.53 -0.24 4.01
CA GLY A 75 -12.95 -0.02 5.34
C GLY A 75 -13.40 -1.05 6.38
N ASP A 76 -14.57 -1.67 6.21
CA ASP A 76 -15.03 -2.80 7.03
C ASP A 76 -14.42 -4.10 6.48
N LYS A 77 -13.36 -4.58 7.14
CA LYS A 77 -12.58 -5.75 6.69
C LYS A 77 -13.39 -7.04 6.64
N ASP A 78 -14.33 -7.25 7.57
CA ASP A 78 -15.18 -8.44 7.57
C ASP A 78 -16.23 -8.38 6.46
N ALA A 79 -16.87 -7.24 6.25
CA ALA A 79 -17.81 -7.04 5.15
C ALA A 79 -17.12 -7.17 3.78
N ALA A 80 -15.93 -6.57 3.62
CA ALA A 80 -15.13 -6.70 2.41
C ALA A 80 -14.78 -8.18 2.13
N ARG A 81 -14.31 -8.91 3.16
CA ARG A 81 -13.96 -10.33 3.04
C ARG A 81 -15.15 -11.20 2.65
N ARG A 82 -16.33 -10.99 3.26
CA ARG A 82 -17.57 -11.70 2.87
C ARG A 82 -17.96 -11.44 1.43
N LEU A 83 -17.87 -10.18 1.00
CA LEU A 83 -18.17 -9.79 -0.38
C LEU A 83 -17.21 -10.45 -1.38
N MET A 84 -15.90 -10.45 -1.08
CA MET A 84 -14.88 -11.11 -1.91
C MET A 84 -15.16 -12.62 -2.03
N LYS A 85 -15.48 -13.29 -0.92
CA LYS A 85 -15.86 -14.71 -0.92
C LYS A 85 -17.07 -14.98 -1.80
N ALA A 86 -18.12 -14.17 -1.66
CA ALA A 86 -19.34 -14.30 -2.45
C ALA A 86 -19.11 -14.06 -3.96
N SER A 87 -18.10 -13.26 -4.30
CA SER A 87 -17.71 -12.96 -5.68
C SER A 87 -16.69 -13.96 -6.26
N GLY A 88 -16.36 -15.03 -5.53
CA GLY A 88 -15.42 -16.06 -5.99
C GLY A 88 -13.95 -15.62 -5.99
N VAL A 89 -13.58 -14.60 -5.21
CA VAL A 89 -12.20 -14.22 -4.95
C VAL A 89 -11.67 -15.11 -3.81
N PRO A 90 -10.51 -15.76 -3.98
CA PRO A 90 -9.92 -16.58 -2.93
C PRO A 90 -9.65 -15.74 -1.67
N ILE A 91 -10.12 -16.18 -0.52
CA ILE A 91 -9.89 -15.51 0.77
C ILE A 91 -9.12 -16.42 1.71
N ILE A 92 -8.40 -15.84 2.67
CA ILE A 92 -7.74 -16.61 3.72
C ILE A 92 -8.81 -17.39 4.49
N PRO A 93 -8.65 -18.73 4.68
CA PRO A 93 -9.57 -19.51 5.52
C PRO A 93 -9.67 -18.91 6.92
N GLY A 94 -10.87 -18.71 7.41
CA GLY A 94 -11.06 -18.05 8.70
C GLY A 94 -12.52 -18.01 9.15
N SER A 95 -12.75 -17.38 10.31
CA SER A 95 -14.07 -17.23 10.93
C SER A 95 -14.79 -15.97 10.44
N GLY A 96 -16.07 -15.84 10.83
CA GLY A 96 -16.74 -14.55 11.00
C GLY A 96 -16.31 -13.85 12.29
N ILE A 97 -17.10 -12.84 12.69
CA ILE A 97 -16.91 -12.16 13.99
C ILE A 97 -17.06 -13.18 15.12
N LEU A 98 -16.18 -13.07 16.09
CA LEU A 98 -16.10 -13.89 17.30
C LEU A 98 -16.47 -13.00 18.50
N GLU A 99 -17.50 -13.38 19.23
CA GLU A 99 -17.99 -12.61 20.37
C GLU A 99 -17.34 -13.01 21.69
N ASN A 100 -16.81 -14.24 21.75
CA ASN A 100 -16.23 -14.78 22.97
C ASN A 100 -15.11 -15.81 22.71
N VAL A 101 -14.42 -16.20 23.79
CA VAL A 101 -13.30 -17.14 23.74
C VAL A 101 -13.73 -18.54 23.30
N ASP A 102 -14.93 -18.99 23.64
CA ASP A 102 -15.40 -20.33 23.29
C ASP A 102 -15.65 -20.46 21.79
N GLU A 103 -16.23 -19.44 21.16
CA GLU A 103 -16.33 -19.35 19.71
C GLU A 103 -14.95 -19.31 19.05
N ALA A 104 -14.00 -18.57 19.63
CA ALA A 104 -12.64 -18.52 19.13
C ALA A 104 -11.95 -19.90 19.20
N LYS A 105 -12.12 -20.66 20.28
CA LYS A 105 -11.58 -22.02 20.41
C LYS A 105 -12.18 -22.96 19.36
N LYS A 106 -13.48 -22.89 19.12
CA LYS A 106 -14.16 -23.68 18.09
C LYS A 106 -13.65 -23.34 16.69
N ALA A 107 -13.59 -22.05 16.35
CA ALA A 107 -13.11 -21.58 15.07
C ALA A 107 -11.64 -21.99 14.83
N ALA A 108 -10.77 -21.86 15.85
CA ALA A 108 -9.37 -22.24 15.75
C ALA A 108 -9.19 -23.74 15.48
N LYS A 109 -10.04 -24.60 16.05
CA LYS A 109 -10.02 -26.05 15.78
C LYS A 109 -10.42 -26.36 14.34
N GLU A 110 -11.41 -25.65 13.80
CA GLU A 110 -11.86 -25.83 12.41
C GLU A 110 -10.82 -25.31 11.39
N ILE A 111 -10.19 -24.15 11.66
CA ILE A 111 -9.18 -23.53 10.80
C ILE A 111 -7.84 -24.27 10.88
N GLY A 112 -7.50 -24.79 12.08
CA GLY A 112 -6.21 -25.42 12.41
C GLY A 112 -5.12 -24.38 12.73
N TYR A 113 -4.41 -24.61 13.86
CA TYR A 113 -3.28 -23.77 14.26
C TYR A 113 -2.08 -23.86 13.28
N PRO A 114 -1.23 -22.82 13.19
CA PRO A 114 -1.36 -21.52 13.83
C PRO A 114 -2.44 -20.64 13.18
N VAL A 115 -3.02 -19.72 13.97
CA VAL A 115 -4.07 -18.78 13.52
C VAL A 115 -3.70 -17.35 13.88
N MET A 116 -4.26 -16.40 13.15
CA MET A 116 -4.11 -14.98 13.39
C MET A 116 -5.43 -14.40 13.89
N LEU A 117 -5.46 -13.89 15.11
CA LEU A 117 -6.56 -13.07 15.63
C LEU A 117 -6.40 -11.65 15.13
N LYS A 118 -7.49 -11.04 14.66
CA LYS A 118 -7.53 -9.68 14.12
C LYS A 118 -8.74 -8.92 14.61
N ALA A 119 -8.57 -7.63 14.95
CA ALA A 119 -9.68 -6.74 15.21
C ALA A 119 -10.48 -6.50 13.93
N SER A 120 -11.82 -6.44 14.03
CA SER A 120 -12.71 -6.12 12.92
C SER A 120 -12.55 -4.67 12.46
N ALA A 121 -12.43 -3.75 13.41
CA ALA A 121 -12.07 -2.36 13.15
C ALA A 121 -10.58 -2.16 13.39
N GLY A 122 -9.88 -1.45 12.48
CA GLY A 122 -8.52 -1.01 12.73
C GLY A 122 -7.52 -1.28 11.62
N GLY A 123 -6.33 -0.72 11.82
CA GLY A 123 -5.17 -0.81 10.92
C GLY A 123 -3.86 -0.64 11.69
N GLY A 124 -2.71 -0.67 10.98
CA GLY A 124 -1.41 -0.40 11.59
C GLY A 124 -0.92 -1.47 12.59
N GLY A 125 -1.42 -2.70 12.50
CA GLY A 125 -0.94 -3.83 13.32
C GLY A 125 -1.51 -3.89 14.75
N LYS A 126 -2.36 -2.95 15.18
CA LYS A 126 -3.02 -2.99 16.48
C LYS A 126 -4.19 -3.99 16.48
N GLY A 127 -4.37 -4.72 17.60
CA GLY A 127 -5.40 -5.76 17.70
C GLY A 127 -5.11 -7.01 16.85
N ILE A 128 -3.85 -7.27 16.50
CA ILE A 128 -3.42 -8.47 15.77
C ILE A 128 -2.56 -9.34 16.68
N ARG A 129 -2.87 -10.65 16.76
CA ARG A 129 -2.09 -11.63 17.54
C ARG A 129 -1.95 -12.94 16.78
N LEU A 130 -0.71 -13.41 16.66
CA LEU A 130 -0.41 -14.78 16.24
C LEU A 130 -0.65 -15.72 17.42
N VAL A 131 -1.44 -16.77 17.22
CA VAL A 131 -1.73 -17.82 18.19
C VAL A 131 -1.25 -19.15 17.62
N LYS A 132 -0.26 -19.74 18.26
CA LYS A 132 0.38 -20.98 17.78
C LYS A 132 -0.29 -22.22 18.31
N THR A 133 -0.83 -22.16 19.52
CA THR A 133 -1.44 -23.30 20.24
C THR A 133 -2.76 -22.89 20.89
N GLU A 134 -3.56 -23.92 21.31
CA GLU A 134 -4.84 -23.70 21.99
C GLU A 134 -4.67 -22.98 23.32
N ASP A 135 -3.58 -23.29 24.06
CA ASP A 135 -3.31 -22.70 25.37
C ASP A 135 -3.08 -21.21 25.36
N GLU A 136 -2.54 -20.67 24.23
CA GLU A 136 -2.29 -19.24 24.07
C GLU A 136 -3.56 -18.44 23.72
N LEU A 137 -4.61 -19.11 23.21
CA LEU A 137 -5.75 -18.45 22.54
C LEU A 137 -6.54 -17.55 23.47
N GLU A 138 -6.84 -18.01 24.68
CA GLU A 138 -7.69 -17.26 25.60
C GLU A 138 -7.06 -15.92 26.00
N GLN A 139 -5.78 -15.95 26.37
CA GLN A 139 -5.05 -14.74 26.74
C GLN A 139 -4.89 -13.80 25.53
N ALA A 140 -4.56 -14.34 24.37
CA ALA A 140 -4.41 -13.58 23.14
C ALA A 140 -5.72 -12.88 22.74
N PHE A 141 -6.86 -13.59 22.85
CA PHE A 141 -8.18 -13.02 22.54
C PHE A 141 -8.54 -11.87 23.47
N LYS A 142 -8.42 -12.05 24.78
CA LYS A 142 -8.73 -11.00 25.77
C LYS A 142 -7.86 -9.76 25.59
N THR A 143 -6.57 -9.96 25.36
CA THR A 143 -5.62 -8.84 25.16
C THR A 143 -5.91 -8.09 23.86
N ALA A 144 -6.06 -8.80 22.73
CA ALA A 144 -6.30 -8.18 21.43
C ALA A 144 -7.65 -7.44 21.38
N SER A 145 -8.71 -8.03 21.96
CA SER A 145 -10.03 -7.40 22.04
C SER A 145 -10.01 -6.12 22.89
N SER A 146 -9.32 -6.14 24.04
CA SER A 146 -9.16 -4.96 24.90
C SER A 146 -8.39 -3.83 24.20
N GLU A 147 -7.29 -4.17 23.51
CA GLU A 147 -6.52 -3.21 22.74
C GLU A 147 -7.35 -2.59 21.60
N ALA A 148 -8.13 -3.42 20.89
CA ALA A 148 -8.99 -2.95 19.82
C ALA A 148 -10.09 -2.01 20.35
N GLN A 149 -10.70 -2.36 21.48
CA GLN A 149 -11.70 -1.53 22.14
C GLN A 149 -11.13 -0.17 22.55
N GLN A 150 -9.92 -0.14 23.09
CA GLN A 150 -9.26 1.12 23.49
C GLN A 150 -8.82 1.97 22.31
N ALA A 151 -8.30 1.35 21.25
CA ALA A 151 -7.74 2.07 20.11
C ALA A 151 -8.78 2.53 19.09
N PHE A 152 -9.85 1.75 18.92
CA PHE A 152 -10.83 1.94 17.83
C PHE A 152 -12.27 2.07 18.31
N GLY A 153 -12.54 1.86 19.60
CA GLY A 153 -13.91 1.85 20.15
C GLY A 153 -14.70 0.57 19.80
N ASP A 154 -14.05 -0.43 19.19
CA ASP A 154 -14.67 -1.69 18.75
C ASP A 154 -13.73 -2.85 19.06
N GLY A 155 -14.14 -3.71 20.01
CA GLY A 155 -13.38 -4.89 20.47
C GLY A 155 -13.72 -6.18 19.72
N ARG A 156 -14.53 -6.14 18.66
CA ARG A 156 -14.92 -7.32 17.89
C ARG A 156 -13.70 -7.91 17.16
N MET A 157 -13.58 -9.22 17.26
CA MET A 157 -12.46 -9.96 16.69
C MET A 157 -12.93 -10.93 15.62
N TYR A 158 -12.06 -11.29 14.70
CA TYR A 158 -12.20 -12.43 13.80
C TYR A 158 -10.86 -13.18 13.73
N MET A 159 -10.87 -14.35 13.10
CA MET A 159 -9.70 -15.22 13.04
C MET A 159 -9.44 -15.68 11.61
N GLU A 160 -8.18 -15.78 11.25
CA GLU A 160 -7.74 -16.30 9.96
C GLU A 160 -6.63 -17.34 10.14
N LYS A 161 -6.51 -18.27 9.18
CA LYS A 161 -5.34 -19.14 9.07
C LYS A 161 -4.08 -18.29 8.94
N TYR A 162 -3.04 -18.60 9.70
CA TYR A 162 -1.74 -17.96 9.51
C TYR A 162 -1.04 -18.57 8.30
N ILE A 163 -0.91 -17.79 7.25
CA ILE A 163 -0.20 -18.17 6.02
C ILE A 163 1.27 -17.86 6.21
N TYR A 164 2.10 -18.88 6.32
CA TYR A 164 3.53 -18.74 6.58
C TYR A 164 4.34 -19.90 6.01
N PRO A 165 5.48 -19.62 5.34
CA PRO A 165 5.86 -18.29 4.88
C PRO A 165 4.95 -17.81 3.74
N ALA A 166 4.84 -16.50 3.59
CA ALA A 166 3.99 -15.90 2.56
C ALA A 166 4.72 -14.80 1.80
N LYS A 167 4.39 -14.65 0.52
CA LYS A 167 4.71 -13.46 -0.26
C LYS A 167 3.56 -12.48 -0.19
N HIS A 168 3.88 -11.19 -0.16
CA HIS A 168 2.92 -10.11 -0.29
C HIS A 168 2.92 -9.67 -1.76
N ILE A 169 1.88 -10.07 -2.48
CA ILE A 169 1.69 -9.76 -3.90
C ILE A 169 0.49 -8.82 -4.01
N GLU A 170 0.59 -7.80 -4.83
CA GLU A 170 -0.51 -6.89 -5.04
C GLU A 170 -0.72 -6.57 -6.53
N VAL A 171 -1.96 -6.31 -6.91
CA VAL A 171 -2.35 -6.00 -8.30
C VAL A 171 -2.84 -4.56 -8.38
N GLN A 172 -2.16 -3.75 -9.21
CA GLN A 172 -2.57 -2.38 -9.50
C GLN A 172 -3.76 -2.36 -10.45
N LEU A 173 -4.79 -1.60 -10.09
CA LEU A 173 -6.00 -1.42 -10.90
C LEU A 173 -6.14 0.03 -11.37
N LEU A 174 -6.72 0.18 -12.56
CA LEU A 174 -7.42 1.40 -13.01
C LEU A 174 -8.84 1.00 -13.43
N CYS A 175 -9.82 1.76 -12.95
CA CYS A 175 -11.24 1.51 -13.21
C CYS A 175 -11.92 2.83 -13.55
N ASP A 176 -12.74 2.87 -14.61
CA ASP A 176 -13.53 4.04 -14.97
C ASP A 176 -14.98 3.96 -14.50
N GLU A 177 -15.75 5.02 -14.70
CA GLU A 177 -17.15 5.10 -14.33
C GLU A 177 -18.07 4.20 -15.21
N GLN A 178 -17.58 3.76 -16.36
CA GLN A 178 -18.28 2.87 -17.30
C GLN A 178 -18.13 1.39 -16.92
N GLY A 179 -17.30 1.10 -15.89
CA GLY A 179 -17.07 -0.25 -15.39
C GLY A 179 -15.96 -1.00 -16.11
N HIS A 180 -15.15 -0.31 -16.91
CA HIS A 180 -13.91 -0.90 -17.44
C HIS A 180 -12.90 -1.06 -16.30
N VAL A 181 -12.23 -2.20 -16.26
CA VAL A 181 -11.21 -2.54 -15.27
C VAL A 181 -9.98 -3.02 -15.99
N VAL A 182 -8.82 -2.42 -15.66
CA VAL A 182 -7.52 -2.77 -16.23
C VAL A 182 -6.51 -3.02 -15.11
N CYS A 183 -5.81 -4.16 -15.16
CA CYS A 183 -4.71 -4.49 -14.26
C CYS A 183 -3.39 -4.01 -14.86
N LEU A 184 -2.63 -3.22 -14.10
CA LEU A 184 -1.34 -2.64 -14.51
C LEU A 184 -0.15 -3.40 -13.92
N GLY A 185 -0.18 -4.72 -13.98
CA GLY A 185 0.87 -5.56 -13.41
C GLY A 185 0.64 -5.88 -11.93
N GLU A 186 1.41 -6.83 -11.46
CA GLU A 186 1.55 -7.13 -10.04
C GLU A 186 2.86 -6.56 -9.50
N ARG A 187 2.87 -6.30 -8.20
CA ARG A 187 4.06 -5.91 -7.43
C ARG A 187 4.37 -6.96 -6.37
N GLU A 188 5.65 -7.20 -6.16
CA GLU A 188 6.19 -7.99 -5.04
C GLU A 188 6.55 -7.02 -3.92
N CYS A 189 5.92 -7.16 -2.77
CA CYS A 189 6.07 -6.26 -1.62
C CYS A 189 6.49 -6.99 -0.33
N SER A 190 7.14 -8.15 -0.46
CA SER A 190 7.48 -9.01 0.68
C SER A 190 8.66 -8.50 1.53
N ILE A 191 9.48 -7.59 1.01
CA ILE A 191 10.57 -7.00 1.80
C ILE A 191 10.00 -5.93 2.72
N GLN A 192 9.78 -6.32 3.98
CA GLN A 192 9.09 -5.48 4.96
C GLN A 192 9.80 -5.54 6.32
N ARG A 193 9.77 -4.43 7.06
CA ARG A 193 10.16 -4.35 8.48
C ARG A 193 8.95 -3.87 9.28
N ASN A 194 8.49 -4.63 10.27
CA ASN A 194 7.33 -4.31 11.09
C ASN A 194 6.04 -4.00 10.28
N ASN A 195 5.78 -4.79 9.23
CA ASN A 195 4.68 -4.62 8.27
C ASN A 195 4.76 -3.33 7.42
N GLN A 196 5.89 -2.64 7.39
CA GLN A 196 6.15 -1.53 6.49
C GLN A 196 7.02 -2.00 5.33
N LYS A 197 6.58 -1.76 4.11
CA LYS A 197 7.30 -2.10 2.89
C LYS A 197 8.60 -1.29 2.82
N LEU A 198 9.71 -1.93 2.43
CA LEU A 198 11.04 -1.32 2.28
C LEU A 198 11.51 -1.33 0.83
N ILE A 199 11.23 -2.44 0.13
CA ILE A 199 11.57 -2.62 -1.28
C ILE A 199 10.38 -3.25 -1.97
N GLU A 200 10.03 -2.71 -3.13
CA GLU A 200 8.99 -3.20 -4.01
C GLU A 200 9.53 -3.40 -5.42
N GLU A 201 9.08 -4.44 -6.08
CA GLU A 201 9.46 -4.68 -7.47
C GLU A 201 8.26 -5.11 -8.35
N SER A 202 8.36 -4.83 -9.63
CA SER A 202 7.39 -5.27 -10.64
C SER A 202 8.14 -5.67 -11.93
N PRO A 203 7.77 -6.82 -12.55
CA PRO A 203 6.88 -7.84 -12.04
C PRO A 203 7.51 -8.65 -10.89
N SER A 204 6.68 -9.37 -10.13
CA SER A 204 7.15 -10.26 -9.06
C SER A 204 7.98 -11.42 -9.64
N PRO A 205 9.19 -11.69 -9.11
CA PRO A 205 9.97 -12.85 -9.51
C PRO A 205 9.32 -14.18 -9.06
N GLY A 206 8.44 -14.13 -8.07
CA GLY A 206 7.73 -15.29 -7.54
C GLY A 206 6.48 -15.69 -8.31
N VAL A 207 6.02 -14.88 -9.27
CA VAL A 207 4.74 -15.05 -9.98
C VAL A 207 4.98 -15.49 -11.44
N THR A 208 4.48 -16.69 -11.81
CA THR A 208 4.53 -17.15 -13.21
C THR A 208 3.50 -16.40 -14.07
N LYS A 209 3.62 -16.53 -15.39
CA LYS A 209 2.68 -15.91 -16.33
C LYS A 209 1.24 -16.40 -16.12
N GLU A 210 1.07 -17.68 -15.85
CA GLU A 210 -0.22 -18.33 -15.60
C GLU A 210 -0.82 -17.79 -14.29
N LYS A 211 0.00 -17.77 -13.23
CA LYS A 211 -0.42 -17.27 -11.92
C LYS A 211 -0.77 -15.77 -11.94
N ARG A 212 -0.06 -14.97 -12.76
CA ARG A 212 -0.40 -13.57 -13.04
C ARG A 212 -1.80 -13.43 -13.64
N ALA A 213 -2.16 -14.28 -14.58
CA ALA A 213 -3.49 -14.25 -15.18
C ALA A 213 -4.59 -14.56 -14.16
N GLU A 214 -4.37 -15.55 -13.27
CA GLU A 214 -5.28 -15.85 -12.17
C GLU A 214 -5.42 -14.68 -11.16
N LEU A 215 -4.31 -14.04 -10.81
CA LEU A 215 -4.29 -12.85 -9.93
C LEU A 215 -5.07 -11.69 -10.55
N PHE A 216 -4.87 -11.42 -11.84
CA PHE A 216 -5.58 -10.35 -12.55
C PHE A 216 -7.08 -10.65 -12.66
N GLU A 217 -7.46 -11.90 -12.88
CA GLU A 217 -8.87 -12.31 -12.86
C GLU A 217 -9.50 -12.08 -11.48
N ALA A 218 -8.80 -12.49 -10.41
CA ALA A 218 -9.27 -12.29 -9.03
C ALA A 218 -9.39 -10.80 -8.68
N ALA A 219 -8.39 -9.98 -9.03
CA ALA A 219 -8.41 -8.54 -8.80
C ALA A 219 -9.53 -7.83 -9.60
N THR A 220 -9.75 -8.27 -10.85
CA THR A 220 -10.86 -7.77 -11.68
C THR A 220 -12.22 -8.12 -11.07
N LYS A 221 -12.40 -9.37 -10.59
CA LYS A 221 -13.61 -9.78 -9.87
C LYS A 221 -13.83 -8.93 -8.62
N ALA A 222 -12.78 -8.70 -7.85
CA ALA A 222 -12.85 -7.84 -6.66
C ALA A 222 -13.31 -6.42 -6.99
N ALA A 223 -12.69 -5.78 -7.99
CA ALA A 223 -13.05 -4.44 -8.43
C ALA A 223 -14.50 -4.34 -8.91
N LYS A 224 -14.94 -5.28 -9.74
CA LYS A 224 -16.32 -5.33 -10.27
C LYS A 224 -17.35 -5.57 -9.18
N ALA A 225 -17.06 -6.42 -8.20
CA ALA A 225 -17.96 -6.74 -7.09
C ALA A 225 -18.29 -5.51 -6.23
N VAL A 226 -17.36 -4.56 -6.13
CA VAL A 226 -17.55 -3.34 -5.35
C VAL A 226 -17.97 -2.13 -6.20
N GLY A 227 -17.94 -2.26 -7.54
CA GLY A 227 -18.14 -1.14 -8.47
C GLY A 227 -17.02 -0.10 -8.31
N TYR A 228 -15.76 -0.57 -8.31
CA TYR A 228 -14.61 0.29 -8.06
C TYR A 228 -14.40 1.31 -9.18
N VAL A 229 -14.07 2.53 -8.81
CA VAL A 229 -13.72 3.62 -9.75
C VAL A 229 -12.42 4.27 -9.29
N ASN A 230 -11.58 4.66 -10.21
CA ASN A 230 -10.27 5.29 -10.08
C ASN A 230 -9.13 4.27 -9.88
N ALA A 231 -7.95 4.73 -9.41
CA ALA A 231 -6.84 3.83 -9.11
C ALA A 231 -7.02 3.15 -7.76
N GLY A 232 -6.75 1.86 -7.71
CA GLY A 232 -6.78 1.06 -6.50
C GLY A 232 -5.83 -0.12 -6.58
N THR A 233 -5.66 -0.81 -5.48
CA THR A 233 -4.78 -1.98 -5.41
C THR A 233 -5.45 -3.09 -4.62
N VAL A 234 -5.41 -4.31 -5.16
CA VAL A 234 -5.84 -5.51 -4.44
C VAL A 234 -4.61 -6.24 -3.93
N GLU A 235 -4.51 -6.41 -2.63
CA GLU A 235 -3.41 -7.09 -1.96
C GLU A 235 -3.75 -8.54 -1.68
N PHE A 236 -2.76 -9.42 -1.92
CA PHE A 236 -2.87 -10.86 -1.70
C PHE A 236 -1.67 -11.39 -0.89
N LEU A 237 -1.93 -12.39 -0.06
CA LEU A 237 -0.86 -13.28 0.42
C LEU A 237 -0.76 -14.49 -0.49
N MET A 238 0.45 -14.86 -0.89
CA MET A 238 0.72 -16.06 -1.68
C MET A 238 1.60 -17.01 -0.89
N ASP A 239 1.14 -18.26 -0.70
CA ASP A 239 1.88 -19.29 0.01
C ASP A 239 2.97 -19.95 -0.86
N ARG A 240 3.72 -20.92 -0.30
CA ARG A 240 4.76 -21.64 -1.04
C ARG A 240 4.23 -22.48 -2.19
N ASP A 241 3.00 -22.95 -2.11
CA ASP A 241 2.33 -23.73 -3.14
C ASP A 241 1.72 -22.86 -4.23
N LYS A 242 1.98 -21.54 -4.18
CA LYS A 242 1.47 -20.53 -5.11
C LYS A 242 -0.06 -20.35 -5.03
N ASN A 243 -0.71 -20.79 -3.95
CA ASN A 243 -2.08 -20.37 -3.67
C ASN A 243 -2.06 -18.93 -3.18
N PHE A 244 -2.98 -18.12 -3.65
CA PHE A 244 -3.08 -16.73 -3.22
C PHE A 244 -4.43 -16.45 -2.60
N TYR A 245 -4.44 -15.53 -1.64
CA TYR A 245 -5.59 -15.20 -0.84
C TYR A 245 -5.73 -13.68 -0.71
N PHE A 246 -6.92 -13.17 -0.96
CA PHE A 246 -7.25 -11.76 -0.75
C PHE A 246 -6.94 -11.36 0.70
N MET A 247 -6.23 -10.26 0.85
CA MET A 247 -5.91 -9.66 2.13
C MET A 247 -6.74 -8.39 2.36
N GLU A 248 -6.58 -7.41 1.48
CA GLU A 248 -7.33 -6.16 1.50
C GLU A 248 -7.33 -5.46 0.15
N MET A 249 -8.15 -4.41 0.03
CA MET A 249 -8.13 -3.51 -1.12
C MET A 249 -7.86 -2.09 -0.65
N ASN A 250 -6.77 -1.50 -1.13
CA ASN A 250 -6.46 -0.10 -0.89
C ASN A 250 -7.21 0.77 -1.89
N THR A 251 -8.04 1.66 -1.36
CA THR A 251 -8.94 2.52 -2.13
C THR A 251 -8.30 3.86 -2.52
N ARG A 252 -7.01 3.82 -2.83
CA ARG A 252 -6.16 4.98 -3.14
C ARG A 252 -4.96 4.58 -3.99
N LEU A 253 -4.23 5.60 -4.41
CA LEU A 253 -2.87 5.40 -4.93
C LEU A 253 -1.95 4.89 -3.82
N GLN A 254 -1.04 3.97 -4.15
CA GLN A 254 -0.01 3.50 -3.23
C GLN A 254 1.34 4.17 -3.48
N VAL A 255 2.23 4.14 -2.47
CA VAL A 255 3.59 4.73 -2.56
C VAL A 255 4.35 4.11 -3.74
N GLU A 256 4.25 2.80 -3.89
CA GLU A 256 4.95 1.93 -4.84
C GLU A 256 4.35 1.89 -6.26
N HIS A 257 3.40 2.78 -6.57
CA HIS A 257 2.82 2.86 -7.92
C HIS A 257 3.84 3.04 -9.06
N PRO A 258 5.00 3.73 -8.84
CA PRO A 258 5.95 3.97 -9.92
C PRO A 258 6.52 2.72 -10.57
N VAL A 259 6.68 1.61 -9.83
CA VAL A 259 7.18 0.37 -10.45
C VAL A 259 6.17 -0.19 -11.46
N SER A 260 4.86 -0.05 -11.21
CA SER A 260 3.82 -0.42 -12.18
C SER A 260 3.77 0.53 -13.37
N GLU A 261 3.96 1.84 -13.17
CA GLU A 261 4.06 2.83 -14.25
C GLU A 261 5.21 2.50 -15.21
N LEU A 262 6.39 2.20 -14.67
CA LEU A 262 7.59 1.95 -15.47
C LEU A 262 7.47 0.67 -16.32
N VAL A 263 6.91 -0.41 -15.78
CA VAL A 263 6.79 -1.67 -16.51
C VAL A 263 5.63 -1.68 -17.52
N THR A 264 4.62 -0.80 -17.36
CA THR A 264 3.45 -0.75 -18.24
C THR A 264 3.43 0.46 -19.18
N GLY A 265 4.20 1.50 -18.86
CA GLY A 265 4.19 2.79 -19.57
C GLY A 265 2.90 3.59 -19.36
N LYS A 266 2.11 3.29 -18.31
CA LYS A 266 0.87 4.03 -17.99
C LYS A 266 1.12 4.96 -16.80
N ASP A 267 0.88 6.25 -16.98
CA ASP A 267 0.93 7.28 -15.93
C ASP A 267 -0.36 7.19 -15.09
N ILE A 268 -0.26 6.56 -13.91
CA ILE A 268 -1.41 6.26 -13.04
C ILE A 268 -2.02 7.55 -12.48
N VAL A 269 -1.19 8.50 -12.04
CA VAL A 269 -1.66 9.77 -11.47
C VAL A 269 -2.41 10.59 -12.50
N LYS A 270 -1.91 10.65 -13.72
CA LYS A 270 -2.61 11.29 -14.83
C LYS A 270 -3.96 10.63 -15.13
N TRP A 271 -4.00 9.29 -15.09
CA TRP A 271 -5.24 8.56 -15.27
C TRP A 271 -6.22 8.77 -14.13
N GLN A 272 -5.76 8.87 -12.88
CA GLN A 272 -6.63 9.21 -11.75
C GLN A 272 -7.37 10.52 -11.99
N ILE A 273 -6.66 11.56 -12.45
CA ILE A 273 -7.23 12.87 -12.75
C ILE A 273 -8.20 12.79 -13.94
N ARG A 274 -7.85 12.05 -14.99
CA ARG A 274 -8.73 11.87 -16.17
C ARG A 274 -10.03 11.16 -15.81
N ILE A 275 -9.96 10.08 -15.04
CA ILE A 275 -11.14 9.34 -14.58
C ILE A 275 -12.02 10.24 -13.70
N ALA A 276 -11.42 10.99 -12.78
CA ALA A 276 -12.16 11.94 -11.95
C ALA A 276 -12.82 13.08 -12.76
N ALA A 277 -12.33 13.34 -13.96
CA ALA A 277 -12.93 14.27 -14.93
C ALA A 277 -13.94 13.57 -15.88
N GLY A 278 -14.28 12.30 -15.65
CA GLY A 278 -15.25 11.54 -16.46
C GLY A 278 -14.71 10.97 -17.77
N VAL A 279 -13.37 10.93 -17.93
CA VAL A 279 -12.74 10.35 -19.13
C VAL A 279 -12.69 8.82 -19.01
N GLU A 280 -13.19 8.14 -20.03
CA GLU A 280 -13.12 6.68 -20.14
C GLU A 280 -11.69 6.21 -20.38
N LEU A 281 -11.37 4.98 -19.93
CA LEU A 281 -10.08 4.35 -20.21
C LEU A 281 -9.90 4.15 -21.73
N ASP A 282 -8.75 4.57 -22.26
CA ASP A 282 -8.39 4.47 -23.67
C ASP A 282 -7.77 3.12 -24.06
N CYS A 283 -7.82 2.14 -23.16
CA CYS A 283 -7.19 0.85 -23.35
C CYS A 283 -7.98 -0.28 -22.66
N THR A 284 -7.80 -1.48 -23.18
CA THR A 284 -8.30 -2.73 -22.62
C THR A 284 -7.17 -3.51 -21.94
N GLN A 285 -7.50 -4.57 -21.22
CA GLN A 285 -6.47 -5.44 -20.62
C GLN A 285 -5.51 -6.04 -21.67
N ALA A 286 -5.96 -6.24 -22.90
CA ALA A 286 -5.12 -6.77 -23.98
C ALA A 286 -4.02 -5.79 -24.44
N ASP A 287 -4.20 -4.50 -24.20
CA ASP A 287 -3.27 -3.44 -24.56
C ASP A 287 -2.16 -3.27 -23.52
N ILE A 288 -2.36 -3.77 -22.31
CA ILE A 288 -1.39 -3.67 -21.22
C ILE A 288 -0.31 -4.73 -21.41
N LYS A 289 0.93 -4.28 -21.55
CA LYS A 289 2.11 -5.14 -21.67
C LYS A 289 3.07 -4.81 -20.53
N VAL A 290 3.30 -5.78 -19.66
CA VAL A 290 4.36 -5.70 -18.65
C VAL A 290 5.69 -5.98 -19.33
N ARG A 291 6.63 -5.04 -19.29
CA ARG A 291 7.94 -5.11 -19.95
C ARG A 291 9.05 -4.73 -18.98
N GLY A 292 10.18 -5.41 -19.08
CA GLY A 292 11.35 -5.15 -18.23
C GLY A 292 11.08 -5.45 -16.76
N ALA A 293 11.82 -4.79 -15.90
CA ALA A 293 11.69 -4.88 -14.44
C ALA A 293 11.97 -3.53 -13.80
N ALA A 294 11.18 -3.17 -12.81
CA ALA A 294 11.35 -1.97 -11.98
C ALA A 294 11.50 -2.36 -10.52
N ILE A 295 12.34 -1.64 -9.80
CA ILE A 295 12.56 -1.80 -8.35
C ILE A 295 12.45 -0.42 -7.72
N GLU A 296 11.76 -0.34 -6.59
CA GLU A 296 11.68 0.84 -5.73
C GLU A 296 12.29 0.50 -4.36
N CYS A 297 13.12 1.40 -3.83
CA CYS A 297 13.64 1.34 -2.47
C CYS A 297 13.18 2.58 -1.69
N ARG A 298 12.52 2.38 -0.56
CA ARG A 298 12.10 3.48 0.32
C ARG A 298 13.28 3.96 1.16
N ILE A 299 13.60 5.23 1.04
CA ILE A 299 14.65 5.88 1.83
C ILE A 299 13.99 6.57 3.01
N ASN A 300 14.29 6.07 4.21
CA ASN A 300 13.69 6.51 5.45
C ASN A 300 14.71 7.20 6.36
N ALA A 301 14.28 8.23 7.06
CA ALA A 301 15.06 8.86 8.13
C ALA A 301 15.13 7.94 9.35
N GLY A 302 16.30 7.85 9.97
CA GLY A 302 16.49 7.23 11.27
C GLY A 302 16.24 8.18 12.46
N GLY A 303 15.83 9.43 12.16
CA GLY A 303 15.55 10.46 13.16
C GLY A 303 15.39 11.84 12.53
N VAL A 304 15.22 12.85 13.38
CA VAL A 304 15.17 14.26 12.94
C VAL A 304 16.57 14.76 12.62
N GLY A 305 16.68 15.77 11.76
CA GLY A 305 17.96 16.38 11.41
C GLY A 305 17.84 17.36 10.26
N LYS A 306 18.95 18.00 9.92
CA LYS A 306 19.03 18.94 8.81
C LYS A 306 19.87 18.35 7.69
N VAL A 307 19.34 18.33 6.48
CA VAL A 307 20.06 17.89 5.28
C VAL A 307 21.16 18.90 4.97
N ASN A 308 22.40 18.61 5.37
CA ASN A 308 23.54 19.49 5.14
C ASN A 308 24.23 19.22 3.80
N PHE A 309 24.07 18.03 3.25
CA PHE A 309 24.52 17.64 1.92
C PHE A 309 23.51 16.71 1.26
N LEU A 310 23.23 16.94 -0.01
CA LEU A 310 22.33 16.11 -0.81
C LEU A 310 22.91 15.88 -2.19
N HIS A 311 23.17 14.62 -2.53
CA HIS A 311 23.47 14.21 -3.89
C HIS A 311 22.46 13.17 -4.33
N ILE A 312 21.71 13.49 -5.39
CA ILE A 312 20.70 12.61 -5.99
C ILE A 312 21.25 12.05 -7.28
N PRO A 313 21.39 10.73 -7.42
CA PRO A 313 21.85 10.11 -8.64
C PRO A 313 20.87 10.36 -9.77
N SER A 314 21.39 10.44 -10.99
CA SER A 314 20.60 10.65 -12.18
C SER A 314 21.09 9.75 -13.31
N GLY A 315 20.26 9.62 -14.36
CA GLY A 315 20.63 8.82 -15.51
C GLY A 315 19.40 8.17 -16.15
N PRO A 316 19.57 7.46 -17.28
CA PRO A 316 18.46 6.78 -17.92
C PRO A 316 17.79 5.76 -17.00
N TRP A 317 16.47 5.97 -16.79
CA TRP A 317 15.64 5.08 -15.98
C TRP A 317 16.05 5.01 -14.48
N VAL A 318 16.62 6.12 -13.97
CA VAL A 318 16.82 6.36 -12.53
C VAL A 318 15.92 7.54 -12.15
N ARG A 319 15.05 7.34 -11.18
CA ARG A 319 14.10 8.33 -10.66
C ARG A 319 14.20 8.37 -9.14
N PHE A 320 14.25 9.56 -8.57
CA PHE A 320 14.15 9.75 -7.12
C PHE A 320 13.03 10.72 -6.79
N ASP A 321 11.94 10.20 -6.25
CA ASP A 321 10.81 10.99 -5.81
C ASP A 321 11.07 11.44 -4.38
N THR A 322 11.28 12.74 -4.19
CA THR A 322 11.61 13.32 -2.89
C THR A 322 11.13 14.76 -2.75
N PHE A 323 10.93 15.20 -1.55
CA PHE A 323 10.73 16.60 -1.18
C PHE A 323 12.01 17.26 -0.65
N LEU A 324 13.13 16.51 -0.52
CA LEU A 324 14.37 17.00 0.06
C LEU A 324 15.05 18.05 -0.82
N TYR A 325 15.73 18.97 -0.14
CA TYR A 325 16.71 19.89 -0.69
C TYR A 325 17.78 20.18 0.36
N GLN A 326 18.93 20.65 -0.06
CA GLN A 326 20.00 21.01 0.87
C GLN A 326 19.53 22.14 1.80
N GLY A 327 19.67 21.93 3.10
CA GLY A 327 19.20 22.83 4.15
C GLY A 327 17.83 22.49 4.71
N TYR A 328 17.12 21.49 4.15
CA TYR A 328 15.82 21.05 4.67
C TYR A 328 15.95 20.45 6.08
N GLU A 329 15.07 20.86 6.98
CA GLU A 329 14.95 20.30 8.33
C GLU A 329 13.81 19.27 8.35
N VAL A 330 14.15 18.00 8.63
CA VAL A 330 13.17 16.90 8.68
C VAL A 330 12.38 17.04 9.96
N PRO A 331 11.05 17.32 9.88
CA PRO A 331 10.23 17.54 11.06
C PRO A 331 9.79 16.23 11.69
N PRO A 332 9.46 16.20 12.99
CA PRO A 332 8.99 15.00 13.70
C PRO A 332 7.49 14.74 13.52
N PHE A 333 6.79 15.47 12.65
CA PHE A 333 5.32 15.46 12.57
C PHE A 333 4.76 14.46 11.57
N TYR A 334 5.60 13.91 10.68
CA TYR A 334 5.19 13.08 9.53
C TYR A 334 5.94 11.75 9.51
N ASP A 335 5.60 10.91 8.54
CA ASP A 335 6.29 9.65 8.28
C ASP A 335 7.79 9.86 8.03
N SER A 336 8.59 8.84 8.32
CA SER A 336 10.04 8.88 8.18
C SER A 336 10.54 8.86 6.73
N MET A 337 9.69 8.64 5.74
CA MET A 337 10.09 8.50 4.35
C MET A 337 10.64 9.82 3.80
N LEU A 338 11.92 9.82 3.41
CA LEU A 338 12.62 10.95 2.80
C LEU A 338 12.45 11.00 1.29
N GLY A 339 12.23 9.87 0.69
CA GLY A 339 12.05 9.69 -0.73
C GLY A 339 12.05 8.22 -1.11
N LYS A 340 11.90 7.97 -2.40
CA LYS A 340 11.93 6.63 -2.96
C LYS A 340 12.81 6.62 -4.20
N MET A 341 13.78 5.73 -4.20
CA MET A 341 14.66 5.46 -5.34
C MET A 341 13.99 4.44 -6.22
N ILE A 342 13.76 4.76 -7.49
CA ILE A 342 13.11 3.88 -8.45
C ILE A 342 14.01 3.70 -9.66
N VAL A 343 14.19 2.46 -10.09
CA VAL A 343 14.93 2.14 -11.31
C VAL A 343 14.13 1.23 -12.21
N PHE A 344 14.45 1.28 -13.50
CA PHE A 344 13.90 0.38 -14.52
C PHE A 344 15.00 -0.14 -15.43
N SER A 345 14.89 -1.39 -15.87
CA SER A 345 15.76 -2.00 -16.88
C SER A 345 15.01 -3.09 -17.67
N SER A 346 15.66 -3.60 -18.72
CA SER A 346 15.10 -4.65 -19.59
C SER A 346 14.99 -6.01 -18.89
N THR A 347 15.83 -6.25 -17.89
CA THR A 347 15.81 -7.46 -17.06
C THR A 347 15.88 -7.12 -15.59
N ARG A 348 15.43 -8.04 -14.72
CA ARG A 348 15.51 -7.88 -13.26
C ARG A 348 16.96 -7.76 -12.78
N GLU A 349 17.87 -8.57 -13.34
CA GLU A 349 19.29 -8.51 -12.98
C GLU A 349 19.93 -7.15 -13.29
N GLU A 350 19.58 -6.55 -14.43
CA GLU A 350 20.03 -5.19 -14.75
C GLU A 350 19.40 -4.15 -13.82
N ALA A 351 18.13 -4.31 -13.45
CA ALA A 351 17.47 -3.42 -12.50
C ALA A 351 18.14 -3.50 -11.11
N ILE A 352 18.49 -4.69 -10.64
CA ILE A 352 19.24 -4.89 -9.39
C ILE A 352 20.60 -4.17 -9.44
N ARG A 353 21.40 -4.37 -10.50
CA ARG A 353 22.69 -3.68 -10.65
C ARG A 353 22.53 -2.16 -10.71
N LYS A 354 21.50 -1.67 -11.42
CA LYS A 354 21.20 -0.24 -11.51
C LYS A 354 20.77 0.33 -10.17
N MET A 355 19.93 -0.37 -9.41
CA MET A 355 19.53 0.05 -8.06
C MET A 355 20.74 0.12 -7.12
N GLN A 356 21.61 -0.89 -7.17
CA GLN A 356 22.83 -0.90 -6.39
C GLN A 356 23.72 0.32 -6.70
N SER A 357 23.94 0.64 -8.00
CA SER A 357 24.69 1.83 -8.39
C SER A 357 24.02 3.12 -7.90
N ALA A 358 22.70 3.25 -8.10
CA ALA A 358 21.96 4.43 -7.67
C ALA A 358 22.01 4.64 -6.15
N LEU A 359 21.85 3.57 -5.37
CA LEU A 359 21.94 3.65 -3.90
C LEU A 359 23.37 4.01 -3.44
N CYS A 360 24.42 3.49 -4.09
CA CYS A 360 25.81 3.84 -3.77
C CYS A 360 26.15 5.30 -4.11
N GLU A 361 25.48 5.90 -5.08
CA GLU A 361 25.65 7.31 -5.43
C GLU A 361 24.80 8.25 -4.58
N LEU A 362 23.67 7.78 -4.02
CA LEU A 362 22.75 8.60 -3.23
C LEU A 362 23.41 9.00 -1.90
N VAL A 363 23.54 10.29 -1.65
CA VAL A 363 24.07 10.80 -0.38
C VAL A 363 23.07 11.77 0.25
N ILE A 364 22.63 11.45 1.47
CA ILE A 364 21.82 12.33 2.31
C ILE A 364 22.59 12.53 3.62
N GLY A 365 23.34 13.64 3.71
CA GLY A 365 24.16 13.98 4.88
C GLY A 365 23.40 14.82 5.90
N GLY A 366 23.74 14.68 7.17
CA GLY A 366 23.20 15.48 8.27
C GLY A 366 22.11 14.82 9.11
N LEU A 367 21.64 13.63 8.71
CA LEU A 367 20.70 12.82 9.50
C LEU A 367 20.92 11.32 9.23
N PRO A 368 20.61 10.45 10.21
CA PRO A 368 20.63 9.01 10.01
C PRO A 368 19.58 8.61 8.96
N ASN A 369 19.89 7.61 8.15
CA ASN A 369 18.96 7.06 7.15
C ASN A 369 19.27 5.58 6.88
N ASN A 370 18.45 4.93 6.09
CA ASN A 370 18.54 3.50 5.82
C ASN A 370 19.20 3.14 4.48
N ILE A 371 19.96 4.03 3.86
CA ILE A 371 20.57 3.76 2.53
C ILE A 371 21.47 2.52 2.58
N GLU A 372 22.32 2.39 3.62
CA GLU A 372 23.21 1.23 3.77
C GLU A 372 22.42 -0.07 3.93
N ASP A 373 21.35 -0.08 4.74
CA ASP A 373 20.47 -1.23 4.85
C ASP A 373 19.86 -1.65 3.50
N GLN A 374 19.46 -0.67 2.68
CA GLN A 374 18.91 -0.92 1.34
C GLN A 374 19.99 -1.53 0.42
N ILE A 375 21.23 -1.02 0.46
CA ILE A 375 22.35 -1.58 -0.31
C ILE A 375 22.59 -3.05 0.09
N ASP A 376 22.58 -3.34 1.37
CA ASP A 376 22.82 -4.69 1.89
C ASP A 376 21.70 -5.66 1.50
N ILE A 377 20.43 -5.20 1.50
CA ILE A 377 19.30 -6.01 1.03
C ILE A 377 19.41 -6.29 -0.47
N ILE A 378 19.70 -5.26 -1.27
CA ILE A 378 19.84 -5.39 -2.74
C ILE A 378 21.00 -6.33 -3.12
N ARG A 379 22.05 -6.43 -2.30
CA ARG A 379 23.20 -7.34 -2.52
C ARG A 379 22.96 -8.76 -2.02
N ASP A 380 21.92 -8.99 -1.25
CA ASP A 380 21.66 -10.27 -0.64
C ASP A 380 21.38 -11.36 -1.70
N PRO A 381 22.03 -12.52 -1.64
CA PRO A 381 21.80 -13.62 -2.59
C PRO A 381 20.34 -14.12 -2.61
N VAL A 382 19.64 -14.07 -1.46
CA VAL A 382 18.22 -14.45 -1.36
C VAL A 382 17.34 -13.44 -2.10
N PHE A 383 17.64 -12.14 -2.01
CA PHE A 383 16.97 -11.13 -2.84
C PHE A 383 17.21 -11.36 -4.32
N HIS A 384 18.46 -11.62 -4.71
CA HIS A 384 18.83 -11.93 -6.11
C HIS A 384 18.07 -13.14 -6.66
N SER A 385 17.92 -14.21 -5.86
CA SER A 385 17.19 -15.41 -6.28
C SER A 385 15.69 -15.17 -6.54
N GLY A 386 15.09 -14.14 -5.93
CA GLY A 386 13.65 -13.90 -5.97
C GLY A 386 12.83 -14.82 -5.03
N ASP A 387 13.47 -15.72 -4.30
CA ASP A 387 12.83 -16.65 -3.37
C ASP A 387 12.86 -16.14 -1.94
N TYR A 388 12.27 -14.98 -1.73
CA TYR A 388 12.12 -14.34 -0.43
C TYR A 388 10.64 -14.18 -0.07
N TYR A 389 10.37 -14.05 1.23
CA TYR A 389 9.03 -13.99 1.82
C TYR A 389 8.96 -12.84 2.83
N THR A 390 7.80 -12.61 3.42
CA THR A 390 7.55 -11.50 4.37
C THR A 390 8.39 -11.56 5.64
N ASP A 391 9.03 -12.68 5.92
CA ASP A 391 9.96 -12.89 7.05
C ASP A 391 11.44 -12.64 6.71
N PHE A 392 11.73 -12.21 5.47
CA PHE A 392 13.11 -12.04 4.99
C PHE A 392 13.96 -11.16 5.92
N ILE A 393 13.48 -9.97 6.29
CA ILE A 393 14.22 -9.06 7.18
C ILE A 393 14.43 -9.68 8.55
N LYS A 394 13.38 -10.30 9.11
CA LYS A 394 13.48 -10.97 10.42
C LYS A 394 14.53 -12.09 10.42
N ASN A 395 14.61 -12.85 9.33
CA ASN A 395 15.58 -13.96 9.21
C ASN A 395 17.02 -13.46 9.01
N ARG A 396 17.21 -12.21 8.56
CA ARG A 396 18.55 -11.57 8.47
C ARG A 396 19.02 -11.00 9.78
N GLU A 397 18.12 -10.50 10.62
CA GLU A 397 18.43 -9.83 11.89
C GLU A 397 18.51 -10.80 13.08
N GLY A 398 18.08 -12.03 12.96
CA GLY A 398 18.08 -13.10 13.98
C GLY A 398 19.16 -14.11 13.74
#